data_20bdcc7d2b12df67562c85efbf23e0b6
#
_entry.id   20bdcc7d2b12df67562c85efbf23e0b6
#
_cell.length_a   1.000
_cell.length_b   1.000
_cell.length_c   1.000
_cell.angle_alpha   90.00
_cell.angle_beta   90.00
_cell.angle_gamma   90.00
#
_symmetry.space_group_name_H-M   'P 1'
#
loop_
_entity.id
_entity.type
_entity.pdbx_description
1 polymer ?
#
loop_
_entity_poly.entity_id
_entity_poly.type
_entity_poly.pdbx_seq_one_letter_code
_entity_poly.pdbx_strand_id
1 'polypeptide(L)'
;GDALLVFGSRHHLRLLAEAPDFISLREEVQEPPRLEKAPLAVLIMGLVLAAVILNWLPIAISTVIGVVLMILSGCLTMEEAYRAIEWQAVFLIAGMLPLGIAMEQTGTARFLGEGMVAMLGGLGPRALMGGLFGLAALASQVMPNPAVAVLLAPIALNAANNLGISPYPLMMAVALSASAAFMSPVGHSANMLVMGPGGYRFADYTRVGLPLTLVTMLVVVLTLRFFWGF
;
A
#
# COMPACT_ATOMS: atom_id res chain seq x y z
N GLY A 1 -18.05 -11.10 33.98
CA GLY A 1 -17.12 -11.58 32.97
C GLY A 1 -17.56 -12.87 32.26
N ASP A 2 -18.82 -13.28 32.42
CA ASP A 2 -19.33 -14.48 31.75
C ASP A 2 -19.63 -14.19 30.27
N ALA A 3 -19.24 -15.09 29.38
CA ALA A 3 -19.55 -15.00 27.96
C ALA A 3 -20.83 -15.79 27.67
N LEU A 4 -21.83 -15.15 27.09
CA LEU A 4 -23.10 -15.75 26.68
C LEU A 4 -23.14 -15.87 25.14
N LEU A 5 -23.44 -17.07 24.65
CA LEU A 5 -23.76 -17.30 23.27
C LEU A 5 -25.25 -17.08 23.03
N VAL A 6 -25.62 -16.01 22.34
CA VAL A 6 -27.00 -15.66 22.06
C VAL A 6 -27.32 -15.89 20.60
N PHE A 7 -28.43 -16.57 20.32
CA PHE A 7 -28.96 -16.79 18.96
C PHE A 7 -30.32 -16.12 18.80
N GLY A 8 -30.49 -15.35 17.74
CA GLY A 8 -31.73 -14.64 17.46
C GLY A 8 -31.72 -13.91 16.12
N SER A 9 -32.84 -13.23 15.82
CA SER A 9 -32.89 -12.38 14.63
C SER A 9 -31.91 -11.21 14.76
N ARG A 10 -31.35 -10.75 13.64
CA ARG A 10 -30.36 -9.66 13.58
C ARG A 10 -30.85 -8.39 14.28
N HIS A 11 -32.14 -8.09 14.20
CA HIS A 11 -32.74 -6.95 14.85
C HIS A 11 -32.65 -7.05 16.38
N HIS A 12 -32.96 -8.21 16.94
CA HIS A 12 -32.89 -8.43 18.39
C HIS A 12 -31.44 -8.49 18.91
N LEU A 13 -30.51 -9.04 18.11
CA LEU A 13 -29.09 -9.04 18.46
C LEU A 13 -28.50 -7.63 18.48
N ARG A 14 -28.97 -6.75 17.59
CA ARG A 14 -28.55 -5.34 17.54
C ARG A 14 -29.03 -4.57 18.77
N LEU A 15 -30.30 -4.74 19.14
CA LEU A 15 -30.87 -4.16 20.36
C LEU A 15 -30.12 -4.63 21.63
N LEU A 16 -29.67 -5.90 21.64
CA LEU A 16 -28.90 -6.44 22.75
C LEU A 16 -27.47 -5.84 22.79
N ALA A 17 -26.85 -5.59 21.64
CA ALA A 17 -25.53 -4.98 21.54
C ALA A 17 -25.55 -3.49 21.93
N GLU A 18 -26.68 -2.81 21.82
CA GLU A 18 -26.88 -1.42 22.24
C GLU A 18 -27.21 -1.30 23.75
N ALA A 19 -27.54 -2.42 24.42
CA ALA A 19 -27.85 -2.41 25.84
C ALA A 19 -26.56 -2.20 26.68
N PRO A 20 -26.55 -1.29 27.67
CA PRO A 20 -25.37 -0.90 28.43
C PRO A 20 -24.77 -2.05 29.28
N ASP A 21 -25.57 -3.09 29.55
CA ASP A 21 -25.19 -4.22 30.38
C ASP A 21 -24.46 -5.34 29.59
N PHE A 22 -24.39 -5.23 28.27
CA PHE A 22 -23.79 -6.24 27.41
C PHE A 22 -22.68 -5.66 26.53
N ILE A 23 -21.54 -6.34 26.49
CA ILE A 23 -20.46 -6.04 25.56
C ILE A 23 -20.51 -7.08 24.44
N SER A 24 -20.90 -6.66 23.25
CA SER A 24 -20.86 -7.53 22.08
C SER A 24 -19.40 -7.81 21.70
N LEU A 25 -18.99 -9.08 21.79
CA LEU A 25 -17.67 -9.55 21.37
C LEU A 25 -17.58 -9.79 19.86
N ARG A 26 -18.69 -9.62 19.14
CA ARG A 26 -18.74 -9.76 17.68
C ARG A 26 -18.71 -8.39 17.05
N GLU A 27 -17.78 -8.18 16.15
CA GLU A 27 -17.80 -7.04 15.25
C GLU A 27 -19.17 -6.88 14.57
N GLU A 28 -19.54 -5.64 14.30
CA GLU A 28 -20.82 -5.22 13.72
C GLU A 28 -21.40 -6.24 12.73
N VAL A 29 -22.66 -6.56 12.91
CA VAL A 29 -23.42 -7.43 11.99
C VAL A 29 -23.37 -6.78 10.61
N GLN A 30 -22.46 -7.25 9.76
CA GLN A 30 -22.35 -6.77 8.38
C GLN A 30 -23.72 -6.89 7.70
N GLU A 31 -24.19 -5.79 7.14
CA GLU A 31 -25.40 -5.85 6.32
C GLU A 31 -25.23 -6.88 5.20
N PRO A 32 -26.29 -7.63 4.87
CA PRO A 32 -26.19 -8.61 3.79
C PRO A 32 -25.76 -7.88 2.50
N PRO A 33 -24.84 -8.47 1.74
CA PRO A 33 -24.36 -7.86 0.50
C PRO A 33 -25.56 -7.60 -0.44
N ARG A 34 -25.61 -6.41 -1.03
CA ARG A 34 -26.67 -5.98 -1.98
C ARG A 34 -26.40 -6.61 -3.35
N LEU A 35 -26.58 -7.93 -3.46
CA LEU A 35 -26.29 -8.69 -4.68
C LEU A 35 -27.06 -8.19 -5.90
N GLU A 36 -28.26 -7.61 -5.71
CA GLU A 36 -29.06 -7.04 -6.79
C GLU A 36 -28.34 -5.87 -7.51
N LYS A 37 -27.48 -5.15 -6.81
CA LYS A 37 -26.72 -4.03 -7.37
C LYS A 37 -25.30 -4.40 -7.82
N ALA A 38 -24.89 -5.65 -7.64
CA ALA A 38 -23.57 -6.12 -8.04
C ALA A 38 -23.26 -5.87 -9.54
N PRO A 39 -24.18 -6.16 -10.51
CA PRO A 39 -23.88 -5.90 -11.92
C PRO A 39 -23.66 -4.41 -12.22
N LEU A 40 -24.39 -3.52 -11.53
CA LEU A 40 -24.23 -2.08 -11.69
C LEU A 40 -22.90 -1.60 -11.10
N ALA A 41 -22.49 -2.13 -9.96
CA ALA A 41 -21.20 -1.82 -9.36
C ALA A 41 -20.03 -2.27 -10.26
N VAL A 42 -20.12 -3.47 -10.86
CA VAL A 42 -19.14 -3.98 -11.82
C VAL A 42 -19.08 -3.10 -13.06
N LEU A 43 -20.22 -2.65 -13.58
CA LEU A 43 -20.28 -1.74 -14.73
C LEU A 43 -19.58 -0.41 -14.42
N ILE A 44 -19.89 0.22 -13.28
CA ILE A 44 -19.26 1.49 -12.86
C ILE A 44 -17.74 1.29 -12.71
N MET A 45 -17.30 0.22 -12.05
CA MET A 45 -15.88 -0.09 -11.92
C MET A 45 -15.20 -0.30 -13.28
N GLY A 46 -15.87 -1.03 -14.19
CA GLY A 46 -15.39 -1.23 -15.55
C GLY A 46 -15.23 0.07 -16.34
N LEU A 47 -16.17 1.00 -16.20
CA LEU A 47 -16.10 2.33 -16.81
C LEU A 47 -14.94 3.17 -16.24
N VAL A 48 -14.76 3.15 -14.93
CA VAL A 48 -13.61 3.83 -14.27
C VAL A 48 -12.29 3.29 -14.80
N LEU A 49 -12.14 1.96 -14.84
CA LEU A 49 -10.92 1.33 -15.36
C LEU A 49 -10.70 1.64 -16.83
N ALA A 50 -11.75 1.59 -17.66
CA ALA A 50 -11.66 1.93 -19.07
C ALA A 50 -11.23 3.38 -19.28
N ALA A 51 -11.80 4.35 -18.53
CA ALA A 51 -11.40 5.75 -18.61
C ALA A 51 -9.93 5.98 -18.26
N VAL A 52 -9.39 5.24 -17.29
CA VAL A 52 -7.97 5.32 -16.91
C VAL A 52 -7.08 4.66 -17.97
N ILE A 53 -7.43 3.45 -18.44
CA ILE A 53 -6.64 2.71 -19.44
C ILE A 53 -6.57 3.46 -20.78
N LEU A 54 -7.69 4.07 -21.18
CA LEU A 54 -7.78 4.87 -22.41
C LEU A 54 -7.17 6.28 -22.26
N ASN A 55 -6.62 6.61 -21.09
CA ASN A 55 -6.06 7.93 -20.76
C ASN A 55 -7.04 9.11 -20.95
N TRP A 56 -8.35 8.87 -20.82
CA TRP A 56 -9.35 9.93 -20.91
C TRP A 56 -9.32 10.84 -19.68
N LEU A 57 -9.14 10.24 -18.51
CA LEU A 57 -9.09 10.95 -17.23
C LEU A 57 -7.97 10.41 -16.33
N PRO A 58 -7.31 11.29 -15.54
CA PRO A 58 -6.39 10.85 -14.50
C PRO A 58 -7.08 9.92 -13.49
N ILE A 59 -6.34 8.94 -12.96
CA ILE A 59 -6.88 7.95 -12.03
C ILE A 59 -7.58 8.59 -10.81
N ALA A 60 -7.01 9.68 -10.26
CA ALA A 60 -7.59 10.39 -9.12
C ALA A 60 -9.00 10.94 -9.41
N ILE A 61 -9.22 11.51 -10.61
CA ILE A 61 -10.51 12.05 -11.02
C ILE A 61 -11.48 10.90 -11.31
N SER A 62 -11.03 9.89 -12.05
CA SER A 62 -11.85 8.73 -12.42
C SER A 62 -12.38 7.97 -11.21
N THR A 63 -11.54 7.77 -10.18
CA THR A 63 -11.96 7.08 -8.95
C THR A 63 -12.97 7.90 -8.14
N VAL A 64 -12.78 9.22 -8.04
CA VAL A 64 -13.77 10.09 -7.36
C VAL A 64 -15.12 10.05 -8.08
N ILE A 65 -15.13 10.16 -9.42
CA ILE A 65 -16.36 10.02 -10.21
C ILE A 65 -17.00 8.64 -9.98
N GLY A 66 -16.21 7.58 -9.97
CA GLY A 66 -16.69 6.22 -9.69
C GLY A 66 -17.37 6.09 -8.34
N VAL A 67 -16.77 6.62 -7.28
CA VAL A 67 -17.36 6.62 -5.93
C VAL A 67 -18.67 7.41 -5.91
N VAL A 68 -18.72 8.60 -6.52
CA VAL A 68 -19.94 9.41 -6.61
C VAL A 68 -21.04 8.65 -7.35
N LEU A 69 -20.73 7.99 -8.47
CA LEU A 69 -21.70 7.18 -9.21
C LEU A 69 -22.19 5.98 -8.38
N MET A 70 -21.33 5.32 -7.61
CA MET A 70 -21.72 4.23 -6.72
C MET A 70 -22.67 4.69 -5.60
N ILE A 71 -22.45 5.88 -5.05
CA ILE A 71 -23.34 6.47 -4.03
C ILE A 71 -24.67 6.87 -4.66
N LEU A 72 -24.67 7.60 -5.78
CA LEU A 72 -25.89 8.05 -6.46
C LEU A 72 -26.76 6.89 -6.97
N SER A 73 -26.15 5.80 -7.41
CA SER A 73 -26.85 4.58 -7.82
C SER A 73 -27.34 3.74 -6.62
N GLY A 74 -26.95 4.10 -5.40
CA GLY A 74 -27.26 3.38 -4.17
C GLY A 74 -26.59 2.01 -4.07
N CYS A 75 -25.48 1.79 -4.79
CA CYS A 75 -24.62 0.64 -4.59
C CYS A 75 -23.93 0.71 -3.23
N LEU A 76 -23.56 1.93 -2.81
CA LEU A 76 -22.98 2.27 -1.51
C LEU A 76 -23.78 3.38 -0.86
N THR A 77 -23.89 3.35 0.47
CA THR A 77 -24.33 4.52 1.24
C THR A 77 -23.16 5.46 1.47
N MET A 78 -23.46 6.72 1.77
CA MET A 78 -22.42 7.70 2.12
C MET A 78 -21.59 7.26 3.33
N GLU A 79 -22.24 6.63 4.31
CA GLU A 79 -21.61 6.13 5.52
C GLU A 79 -20.65 4.96 5.23
N GLU A 80 -21.07 4.00 4.39
CA GLU A 80 -20.21 2.90 3.94
C GLU A 80 -19.01 3.42 3.17
N ALA A 81 -19.19 4.37 2.27
CA ALA A 81 -18.12 5.00 1.52
C ALA A 81 -17.11 5.70 2.47
N TYR A 82 -17.61 6.41 3.47
CA TYR A 82 -16.76 7.13 4.45
C TYR A 82 -15.99 6.17 5.37
N ARG A 83 -16.62 5.07 5.80
CA ARG A 83 -15.97 4.02 6.59
C ARG A 83 -14.92 3.23 5.80
N ALA A 84 -15.11 3.10 4.49
CA ALA A 84 -14.14 2.44 3.61
C ALA A 84 -12.85 3.25 3.38
N ILE A 85 -12.82 4.55 3.74
CA ILE A 85 -11.63 5.38 3.62
C ILE A 85 -10.61 4.95 4.68
N GLU A 86 -9.44 4.56 4.24
CA GLU A 86 -8.32 4.21 5.10
C GLU A 86 -7.63 5.50 5.60
N TRP A 87 -8.28 6.19 6.53
CA TRP A 87 -7.85 7.49 7.06
C TRP A 87 -6.43 7.49 7.58
N GLN A 88 -6.00 6.37 8.17
CA GLN A 88 -4.63 6.20 8.64
C GLN A 88 -3.62 6.38 7.50
N ALA A 89 -3.86 5.78 6.33
CA ALA A 89 -3.01 5.94 5.16
C ALA A 89 -3.03 7.37 4.62
N VAL A 90 -4.22 8.00 4.57
CA VAL A 90 -4.38 9.40 4.12
C VAL A 90 -3.57 10.35 4.99
N PHE A 91 -3.74 10.30 6.32
CA PHE A 91 -3.01 11.17 7.25
C PHE A 91 -1.52 10.88 7.27
N LEU A 92 -1.11 9.62 7.13
CA LEU A 92 0.30 9.25 7.07
C LEU A 92 0.96 9.85 5.82
N ILE A 93 0.35 9.70 4.65
CA ILE A 93 0.87 10.29 3.40
C ILE A 93 0.92 11.81 3.52
N ALA A 94 -0.16 12.44 4.00
CA ALA A 94 -0.23 13.89 4.20
C ALA A 94 0.85 14.41 5.14
N GLY A 95 1.18 13.66 6.20
CA GLY A 95 2.26 14.00 7.14
C GLY A 95 3.67 13.74 6.62
N MET A 96 3.84 12.76 5.71
CA MET A 96 5.14 12.43 5.13
C MET A 96 5.53 13.29 3.93
N LEU A 97 4.56 13.85 3.20
CA LEU A 97 4.83 14.74 2.06
C LEU A 97 5.71 15.95 2.41
N PRO A 98 5.44 16.69 3.50
CA PRO A 98 6.31 17.80 3.92
C PRO A 98 7.75 17.37 4.21
N LEU A 99 7.93 16.14 4.72
CA LEU A 99 9.28 15.59 4.97
C LEU A 99 10.03 15.35 3.65
N GLY A 100 9.36 14.81 2.63
CA GLY A 100 9.93 14.66 1.29
C GLY A 100 10.33 16.01 0.68
N ILE A 101 9.46 17.03 0.81
CA ILE A 101 9.74 18.41 0.37
C ILE A 101 10.93 19.01 1.13
N ALA A 102 11.00 18.81 2.44
CA ALA A 102 12.12 19.28 3.26
C ALA A 102 13.43 18.61 2.84
N MET A 103 13.44 17.33 2.54
CA MET A 103 14.62 16.62 2.02
C MET A 103 15.12 17.19 0.69
N GLU A 104 14.22 17.62 -0.19
CA GLU A 104 14.60 18.30 -1.44
C GLU A 104 15.15 19.70 -1.16
N GLN A 105 14.46 20.51 -0.36
CA GLN A 105 14.86 21.87 -0.06
C GLN A 105 16.18 21.97 0.72
N THR A 106 16.44 21.02 1.60
CA THR A 106 17.71 20.95 2.37
C THR A 106 18.87 20.33 1.55
N GLY A 107 18.59 19.78 0.38
CA GLY A 107 19.58 19.04 -0.41
C GLY A 107 19.90 17.65 0.12
N THR A 108 19.23 17.18 1.17
CA THR A 108 19.45 15.84 1.76
C THR A 108 19.14 14.74 0.75
N ALA A 109 18.05 14.87 -0.03
CA ALA A 109 17.70 13.90 -1.07
C ALA A 109 18.79 13.81 -2.14
N ARG A 110 19.35 14.97 -2.53
CA ARG A 110 20.47 15.05 -3.48
C ARG A 110 21.73 14.39 -2.91
N PHE A 111 22.11 14.71 -1.68
CA PHE A 111 23.27 14.12 -1.01
C PHE A 111 23.18 12.59 -0.94
N LEU A 112 22.01 12.06 -0.55
CA LEU A 112 21.78 10.62 -0.51
C LEU A 112 21.77 9.98 -1.91
N GLY A 113 21.15 10.64 -2.89
CA GLY A 113 21.15 10.20 -4.28
C GLY A 113 22.56 10.15 -4.89
N GLU A 114 23.37 11.19 -4.69
CA GLU A 114 24.78 11.23 -5.10
C GLU A 114 25.61 10.15 -4.41
N GLY A 115 25.37 9.91 -3.11
CA GLY A 115 26.00 8.83 -2.36
C GLY A 115 25.68 7.44 -2.94
N MET A 116 24.41 7.20 -3.28
CA MET A 116 23.99 5.96 -3.94
C MET A 116 24.65 5.78 -5.32
N VAL A 117 24.71 6.85 -6.10
CA VAL A 117 25.37 6.83 -7.42
C VAL A 117 26.87 6.63 -7.28
N ALA A 118 27.53 7.26 -6.30
CA ALA A 118 28.95 7.07 -6.03
C ALA A 118 29.28 5.61 -5.66
N MET A 119 28.42 4.96 -4.86
CA MET A 119 28.63 3.57 -4.43
C MET A 119 28.29 2.54 -5.52
N LEU A 120 27.21 2.75 -6.25
CA LEU A 120 26.61 1.73 -7.14
C LEU A 120 26.60 2.13 -8.61
N GLY A 121 26.76 3.42 -8.93
CA GLY A 121 26.68 3.93 -10.30
C GLY A 121 27.73 3.36 -11.24
N GLY A 122 28.94 3.06 -10.74
CA GLY A 122 30.00 2.39 -11.49
C GLY A 122 29.64 0.96 -11.92
N LEU A 123 28.69 0.31 -11.24
CA LEU A 123 28.16 -1.00 -11.59
C LEU A 123 26.97 -0.94 -12.55
N GLY A 124 26.55 0.28 -12.91
CA GLY A 124 25.47 0.55 -13.85
C GLY A 124 24.08 0.72 -13.20
N PRO A 125 23.07 1.13 -14.01
CA PRO A 125 21.73 1.47 -13.51
C PRO A 125 21.01 0.32 -12.78
N ARG A 126 21.31 -0.93 -13.11
CA ARG A 126 20.73 -2.11 -12.45
C ARG A 126 21.18 -2.27 -11.01
N ALA A 127 22.47 -2.01 -10.74
CA ALA A 127 23.01 -2.08 -9.38
C ALA A 127 22.38 -0.96 -8.53
N LEU A 128 22.21 0.22 -9.08
CA LEU A 128 21.52 1.32 -8.43
C LEU A 128 20.05 0.97 -8.13
N MET A 129 19.35 0.38 -9.09
CA MET A 129 17.97 -0.09 -8.89
C MET A 129 17.87 -1.15 -7.78
N GLY A 130 18.79 -2.12 -7.80
CA GLY A 130 18.88 -3.15 -6.74
C GLY A 130 19.20 -2.55 -5.36
N GLY A 131 20.10 -1.55 -5.31
CA GLY A 131 20.42 -0.83 -4.07
C GLY A 131 19.22 -0.04 -3.51
N LEU A 132 18.50 0.69 -4.36
CA LEU A 132 17.28 1.40 -3.97
C LEU A 132 16.19 0.41 -3.53
N PHE A 133 16.03 -0.71 -4.25
CA PHE A 133 15.12 -1.78 -3.85
C PHE A 133 15.47 -2.32 -2.47
N GLY A 134 16.75 -2.66 -2.25
CA GLY A 134 17.22 -3.18 -0.97
C GLY A 134 17.01 -2.20 0.19
N LEU A 135 17.33 -0.93 -0.03
CA LEU A 135 17.12 0.13 0.96
C LEU A 135 15.63 0.28 1.30
N ALA A 136 14.77 0.33 0.30
CA ALA A 136 13.31 0.44 0.50
C ALA A 136 12.74 -0.82 1.18
N ALA A 137 13.16 -2.01 0.76
CA ALA A 137 12.75 -3.26 1.38
C ALA A 137 13.19 -3.38 2.84
N LEU A 138 14.37 -2.87 3.21
CA LEU A 138 14.82 -2.81 4.60
C LEU A 138 14.02 -1.80 5.41
N ALA A 139 13.77 -0.61 4.87
CA ALA A 139 12.98 0.42 5.53
C ALA A 139 11.53 -0.05 5.77
N SER A 140 10.93 -0.79 4.84
CA SER A 140 9.57 -1.32 4.94
C SER A 140 9.38 -2.39 6.04
N GLN A 141 10.48 -2.92 6.61
CA GLN A 141 10.37 -3.83 7.76
C GLN A 141 9.93 -3.12 9.04
N VAL A 142 10.10 -1.80 9.12
CA VAL A 142 9.85 -0.98 10.32
C VAL A 142 8.85 0.15 10.04
N MET A 143 8.85 0.65 8.80
CA MET A 143 8.02 1.78 8.38
C MET A 143 6.84 1.31 7.52
N PRO A 144 5.67 1.98 7.59
CA PRO A 144 4.56 1.70 6.67
C PRO A 144 4.95 1.94 5.20
N ASN A 145 4.48 1.08 4.31
CA ASN A 145 4.82 1.10 2.89
C ASN A 145 4.68 2.48 2.21
N PRO A 146 3.58 3.25 2.42
CA PRO A 146 3.45 4.57 1.83
C PRO A 146 4.52 5.56 2.31
N ALA A 147 4.94 5.45 3.58
CA ALA A 147 5.97 6.32 4.13
C ALA A 147 7.33 6.06 3.46
N VAL A 148 7.69 4.79 3.27
CA VAL A 148 8.92 4.39 2.58
C VAL A 148 8.93 4.92 1.14
N ALA A 149 7.83 4.77 0.42
CA ALA A 149 7.72 5.24 -0.95
C ALA A 149 7.91 6.76 -1.07
N VAL A 150 7.22 7.53 -0.22
CA VAL A 150 7.32 9.01 -0.22
C VAL A 150 8.71 9.49 0.18
N LEU A 151 9.35 8.83 1.17
CA LEU A 151 10.68 9.20 1.65
C LEU A 151 11.78 8.92 0.61
N LEU A 152 11.69 7.78 -0.09
CA LEU A 152 12.74 7.36 -1.04
C LEU A 152 12.52 7.89 -2.45
N ALA A 153 11.32 8.37 -2.80
CA ALA A 153 11.04 8.93 -4.11
C ALA A 153 11.97 10.08 -4.51
N PRO A 154 12.23 11.10 -3.66
CA PRO A 154 13.18 12.18 -3.99
C PRO A 154 14.60 11.66 -4.19
N ILE A 155 15.03 10.65 -3.44
CA ILE A 155 16.36 10.05 -3.56
C ILE A 155 16.50 9.33 -4.92
N ALA A 156 15.49 8.53 -5.29
CA ALA A 156 15.46 7.83 -6.56
C ALA A 156 15.44 8.79 -7.76
N LEU A 157 14.68 9.89 -7.65
CA LEU A 157 14.60 10.92 -8.67
C LEU A 157 15.96 11.62 -8.86
N ASN A 158 16.62 12.03 -7.78
CA ASN A 158 17.94 12.65 -7.84
C ASN A 158 18.99 11.68 -8.39
N ALA A 159 18.98 10.41 -8.00
CA ALA A 159 19.88 9.41 -8.53
C ALA A 159 19.69 9.17 -10.04
N ALA A 160 18.45 9.17 -10.52
CA ALA A 160 18.14 9.06 -11.94
C ALA A 160 18.66 10.27 -12.73
N ASN A 161 18.43 11.48 -12.21
CA ASN A 161 18.90 12.72 -12.84
C ASN A 161 20.42 12.78 -12.93
N ASN A 162 21.13 12.33 -11.89
CA ASN A 162 22.60 12.29 -11.88
C ASN A 162 23.18 11.33 -12.92
N LEU A 163 22.51 10.22 -13.21
CA LEU A 163 22.92 9.28 -14.24
C LEU A 163 22.38 9.63 -15.64
N GLY A 164 21.52 10.62 -15.76
CA GLY A 164 20.87 10.99 -17.03
C GLY A 164 19.94 9.90 -17.58
N ILE A 165 19.35 9.08 -16.70
CA ILE A 165 18.42 8.00 -17.06
C ILE A 165 16.98 8.37 -16.71
N SER A 166 16.02 7.63 -17.30
CA SER A 166 14.61 7.77 -16.94
C SER A 166 14.38 7.49 -15.46
N PRO A 167 13.64 8.35 -14.72
CA PRO A 167 13.35 8.12 -13.32
C PRO A 167 12.34 6.99 -13.08
N TYR A 168 11.51 6.65 -14.07
CA TYR A 168 10.41 5.70 -13.91
C TYR A 168 10.84 4.32 -13.38
N PRO A 169 11.89 3.66 -13.89
CA PRO A 169 12.30 2.35 -13.38
C PRO A 169 12.78 2.41 -11.93
N LEU A 170 13.51 3.46 -11.54
CA LEU A 170 13.98 3.61 -10.15
C LEU A 170 12.82 3.88 -9.20
N MET A 171 11.88 4.74 -9.60
CA MET A 171 10.66 5.04 -8.85
C MET A 171 9.78 3.79 -8.69
N MET A 172 9.64 3.00 -9.77
CA MET A 172 8.88 1.75 -9.72
C MET A 172 9.56 0.71 -8.84
N ALA A 173 10.89 0.62 -8.88
CA ALA A 173 11.64 -0.26 -7.97
C ALA A 173 11.39 0.11 -6.51
N VAL A 174 11.40 1.40 -6.16
CA VAL A 174 11.07 1.89 -4.80
C VAL A 174 9.62 1.53 -4.44
N ALA A 175 8.66 1.78 -5.32
CA ALA A 175 7.24 1.50 -5.06
C ALA A 175 6.97 0.00 -4.83
N LEU A 176 7.56 -0.87 -5.65
CA LEU A 176 7.43 -2.33 -5.52
C LEU A 176 8.14 -2.84 -4.27
N SER A 177 9.33 -2.31 -3.96
CA SER A 177 10.10 -2.74 -2.79
C SER A 177 9.51 -2.27 -1.47
N ALA A 178 8.85 -1.12 -1.46
CA ALA A 178 8.10 -0.65 -0.28
C ALA A 178 7.03 -1.67 0.15
N SER A 179 6.47 -2.44 -0.79
CA SER A 179 5.53 -3.52 -0.50
C SER A 179 6.19 -4.87 -0.17
N ALA A 180 7.53 -4.96 -0.25
CA ALA A 180 8.28 -6.19 0.03
C ALA A 180 8.64 -6.36 1.53
N ALA A 181 7.68 -6.10 2.42
CA ALA A 181 7.81 -6.24 3.86
C ALA A 181 7.67 -7.71 4.32
N PHE A 182 8.48 -8.61 3.76
CA PHE A 182 8.38 -10.06 4.00
C PHE A 182 9.21 -10.54 5.19
N MET A 183 10.27 -9.82 5.57
CA MET A 183 11.25 -10.27 6.55
C MET A 183 10.83 -10.02 8.00
N SER A 184 9.74 -9.26 8.22
CA SER A 184 9.26 -8.89 9.55
C SER A 184 7.74 -9.05 9.66
N PRO A 185 7.22 -9.52 10.80
CA PRO A 185 5.78 -9.48 11.06
C PRO A 185 5.25 -8.05 11.25
N VAL A 186 6.12 -7.09 11.62
CA VAL A 186 5.73 -5.70 11.89
C VAL A 186 5.56 -4.90 10.61
N GLY A 187 6.26 -5.26 9.53
CA GLY A 187 6.25 -4.50 8.28
C GLY A 187 4.90 -4.46 7.55
N HIS A 188 4.02 -5.44 7.82
CA HIS A 188 2.67 -5.47 7.23
C HIS A 188 1.67 -6.08 8.21
N SER A 189 0.49 -5.45 8.35
CA SER A 189 -0.58 -5.89 9.26
C SER A 189 -1.03 -7.34 9.04
N ALA A 190 -1.10 -7.79 7.78
CA ALA A 190 -1.44 -9.16 7.44
C ALA A 190 -0.44 -10.19 8.02
N ASN A 191 0.85 -9.86 8.05
CA ASN A 191 1.87 -10.74 8.64
C ASN A 191 1.63 -10.91 10.14
N MET A 192 1.28 -9.82 10.83
CA MET A 192 0.99 -9.85 12.25
C MET A 192 -0.27 -10.67 12.58
N LEU A 193 -1.31 -10.56 11.75
CA LEU A 193 -2.56 -11.30 11.91
C LEU A 193 -2.37 -12.82 11.82
N VAL A 194 -1.52 -13.31 10.91
CA VAL A 194 -1.28 -14.76 10.74
C VAL A 194 -0.24 -15.32 11.70
N MET A 195 0.51 -14.47 12.39
CA MET A 195 1.59 -14.88 13.28
C MET A 195 1.08 -15.74 14.45
N GLY A 196 0.01 -15.29 15.12
CA GLY A 196 -0.59 -16.00 16.24
C GLY A 196 -1.25 -17.33 15.84
N PRO A 197 -2.27 -17.31 14.95
CA PRO A 197 -2.94 -18.53 14.49
C PRO A 197 -2.02 -19.54 13.83
N GLY A 198 -1.00 -19.07 13.10
CA GLY A 198 -0.02 -19.93 12.39
C GLY A 198 1.10 -20.44 13.28
N GLY A 199 1.21 -19.98 14.52
CA GLY A 199 2.29 -20.36 15.44
C GLY A 199 3.68 -19.92 14.96
N TYR A 200 3.75 -18.92 14.08
CA TYR A 200 5.02 -18.43 13.54
C TYR A 200 5.79 -17.62 14.56
N ARG A 201 7.13 -17.74 14.49
CA ARG A 201 8.06 -16.91 15.27
C ARG A 201 8.63 -15.82 14.37
N PHE A 202 9.13 -14.73 14.97
CA PHE A 202 9.78 -13.65 14.23
C PHE A 202 10.88 -14.14 13.27
N ALA A 203 11.69 -15.10 13.73
CA ALA A 203 12.76 -15.69 12.94
C ALA A 203 12.28 -16.42 11.66
N ASP A 204 11.05 -16.95 11.67
CA ASP A 204 10.49 -17.64 10.50
C ASP A 204 10.22 -16.65 9.37
N TYR A 205 9.73 -15.45 9.71
CA TYR A 205 9.56 -14.36 8.73
C TYR A 205 10.89 -13.96 8.10
N THR A 206 11.93 -13.77 8.91
CA THR A 206 13.26 -13.42 8.38
C THR A 206 13.83 -14.55 7.52
N ARG A 207 13.67 -15.82 7.94
CA ARG A 207 14.22 -16.98 7.25
C ARG A 207 13.61 -17.21 5.87
N VAL A 208 12.30 -17.00 5.75
CA VAL A 208 11.57 -17.15 4.48
C VAL A 208 11.54 -15.83 3.71
N GLY A 209 11.36 -14.71 4.41
CA GLY A 209 11.21 -13.40 3.82
C GLY A 209 12.48 -12.87 3.17
N LEU A 210 13.66 -13.16 3.73
CA LEU A 210 14.92 -12.70 3.14
C LEU A 210 15.15 -13.31 1.73
N PRO A 211 15.12 -14.64 1.53
CA PRO A 211 15.24 -15.19 0.18
C PRO A 211 14.11 -14.73 -0.75
N LEU A 212 12.88 -14.58 -0.25
CA LEU A 212 11.76 -14.06 -1.04
C LEU A 212 12.02 -12.63 -1.49
N THR A 213 12.52 -11.75 -0.60
CA THR A 213 12.91 -10.37 -0.94
C THR A 213 14.00 -10.34 -2.02
N LEU A 214 15.00 -11.21 -1.92
CA LEU A 214 16.08 -11.30 -2.91
C LEU A 214 15.56 -11.78 -4.28
N VAL A 215 14.68 -12.78 -4.29
CA VAL A 215 14.05 -13.26 -5.53
C VAL A 215 13.19 -12.16 -6.14
N THR A 216 12.38 -11.46 -5.33
CA THR A 216 11.56 -10.34 -5.79
C THR A 216 12.43 -9.21 -6.34
N MET A 217 13.52 -8.86 -5.67
CA MET A 217 14.49 -7.88 -6.17
C MET A 217 15.05 -8.27 -7.53
N LEU A 218 15.48 -9.53 -7.67
CA LEU A 218 16.00 -10.03 -8.95
C LEU A 218 14.97 -9.94 -10.07
N VAL A 219 13.75 -10.39 -9.79
CA VAL A 219 12.63 -10.33 -10.76
C VAL A 219 12.34 -8.88 -11.14
N VAL A 220 12.25 -7.96 -10.18
CA VAL A 220 11.99 -6.54 -10.43
C VAL A 220 13.10 -5.90 -11.27
N VAL A 221 14.36 -6.12 -10.92
CA VAL A 221 15.51 -5.57 -11.66
C VAL A 221 15.54 -6.08 -13.11
N LEU A 222 15.20 -7.35 -13.34
CA LEU A 222 15.19 -7.93 -14.67
C LEU A 222 13.99 -7.48 -15.51
N THR A 223 12.79 -7.44 -14.90
CA THR A 223 11.55 -7.06 -15.60
C THR A 223 11.47 -5.57 -15.92
N LEU A 224 11.84 -4.70 -14.99
CA LEU A 224 11.79 -3.25 -15.24
C LEU A 224 12.72 -2.83 -16.37
N ARG A 225 13.86 -3.49 -16.54
CA ARG A 225 14.72 -3.29 -17.69
C ARG A 225 14.01 -3.60 -19.01
N PHE A 226 13.22 -4.67 -19.05
CA PHE A 226 12.53 -5.09 -20.26
C PHE A 226 11.49 -4.06 -20.71
N PHE A 227 10.81 -3.41 -19.75
CA PHE A 227 9.78 -2.41 -20.05
C PHE A 227 10.34 -1.00 -20.34
N TRP A 228 11.44 -0.60 -19.73
CA TRP A 228 11.99 0.77 -19.83
C TRP A 228 13.37 0.88 -20.49
N GLY A 229 13.96 -0.20 -20.96
CA GLY A 229 15.13 -0.24 -21.87
C GLY A 229 16.32 0.67 -21.49
N PHE A 230 17.13 0.30 -20.47
CA PHE A 230 18.40 0.98 -20.11
C PHE A 230 19.52 -0.04 -19.83
#